data_1a52f552230a755354df4463db96ad38
#
_entry.id   1a52f552230a755354df4463db96ad38
#
_cell.length_a   1.000
_cell.length_b   1.000
_cell.length_c   1.000
_cell.angle_alpha   90.00
_cell.angle_beta   90.00
_cell.angle_gamma   90.00
#
_symmetry.space_group_name_H-M   'P 1'
#
loop_
_entity.id
_entity.type
_entity.pdbx_description
1 polymer ?
#
loop_
_entity_poly.entity_id
_entity_poly.type
_entity_poly.pdbx_seq_one_letter_code
_entity_poly.pdbx_strand_id
1 'polypeptide(L)'
;MLWVEAHQTPCLGICRGLQWMNVFLGGTLHPHLPDELGTHMHRAGSPTHSRDTTHSVSTISDQFGMDLSTTSVVVSHHHQGIDALAPGLTTWAVAPDGLIEGVRRTDTLKFPFYTGVQWHPERSAAGQPLVDQVGLHFLRCARMQRGKLASR
;
A
#
# COMPACT_ATOMS: atom_id res chain seq x y z
N MET A 1 -3.30 -7.63 13.23
CA MET A 1 -1.91 -7.88 12.78
C MET A 1 -1.27 -9.11 13.42
N LEU A 2 -1.29 -9.31 14.75
CA LEU A 2 -0.69 -10.50 15.41
C LEU A 2 -1.12 -11.84 14.80
N TRP A 3 -2.41 -11.99 14.49
CA TRP A 3 -2.92 -13.21 13.86
C TRP A 3 -2.35 -13.42 12.45
N VAL A 4 -2.24 -12.35 11.67
CA VAL A 4 -1.65 -12.37 10.30
C VAL A 4 -0.19 -12.82 10.36
N GLU A 5 0.58 -12.27 11.31
CA GLU A 5 1.99 -12.64 11.52
C GLU A 5 2.14 -14.11 11.92
N ALA A 6 1.31 -14.59 12.88
CA ALA A 6 1.37 -15.96 13.37
C ALA A 6 0.98 -17.00 12.30
N HIS A 7 0.03 -16.66 11.42
CA HIS A 7 -0.53 -17.60 10.45
C HIS A 7 -0.04 -17.34 9.01
N GLN A 8 0.80 -16.31 8.81
CA GLN A 8 1.34 -15.92 7.49
C GLN A 8 0.24 -15.75 6.43
N THR A 9 -0.90 -15.23 6.87
CA THR A 9 -2.08 -15.05 6.03
C THR A 9 -1.84 -13.93 5.03
N PRO A 10 -2.26 -14.08 3.76
CA PRO A 10 -2.26 -12.98 2.81
C PRO A 10 -2.97 -11.75 3.40
N CYS A 11 -2.29 -10.62 3.37
CA CYS A 11 -2.77 -9.39 3.97
C CYS A 11 -2.57 -8.21 3.00
N LEU A 12 -3.66 -7.50 2.70
CA LEU A 12 -3.66 -6.25 1.96
C LEU A 12 -4.06 -5.11 2.90
N GLY A 13 -3.15 -4.16 3.10
CA GLY A 13 -3.43 -2.92 3.83
C GLY A 13 -3.73 -1.78 2.86
N ILE A 14 -4.92 -1.19 2.92
CA ILE A 14 -5.30 -0.04 2.09
C ILE A 14 -5.31 1.21 2.95
N CYS A 15 -4.68 2.29 2.51
CA CYS A 15 -4.60 3.61 3.15
C CYS A 15 -4.19 3.49 4.63
N ARG A 16 -5.11 3.63 5.56
CA ARG A 16 -4.86 3.41 6.99
C ARG A 16 -4.33 2.00 7.29
N GLY A 17 -4.66 1.01 6.47
CA GLY A 17 -4.14 -0.35 6.59
C GLY A 17 -2.63 -0.42 6.37
N LEU A 18 -2.09 0.26 5.36
CA LEU A 18 -0.64 0.41 5.15
C LEU A 18 0.01 1.11 6.33
N GLN A 19 -0.59 2.21 6.82
CA GLN A 19 -0.08 2.96 7.97
C GLN A 19 -0.02 2.08 9.23
N TRP A 20 -1.07 1.27 9.47
CA TRP A 20 -1.11 0.28 10.54
C TRP A 20 -0.02 -0.80 10.41
N MET A 21 0.25 -1.29 9.19
CA MET A 21 1.35 -2.23 8.94
C MET A 21 2.68 -1.63 9.35
N ASN A 22 2.95 -0.39 8.95
CA ASN A 22 4.20 0.31 9.27
C ASN A 22 4.36 0.52 10.78
N VAL A 23 3.37 1.11 11.43
CA VAL A 23 3.41 1.40 12.89
C VAL A 23 3.49 0.12 13.72
N PHE A 24 2.74 -0.92 13.37
CA PHE A 24 2.78 -2.22 14.05
C PHE A 24 4.17 -2.85 14.04
N LEU A 25 4.96 -2.60 12.99
CA LEU A 25 6.32 -3.12 12.84
C LEU A 25 7.40 -2.15 13.33
N GLY A 26 7.01 -1.02 13.92
CA GLY A 26 7.92 -0.05 14.55
C GLY A 26 8.34 1.14 13.69
N GLY A 27 7.65 1.38 12.58
CA GLY A 27 7.82 2.60 11.77
C GLY A 27 7.01 3.79 12.30
N THR A 28 7.20 4.96 11.69
CA THR A 28 6.52 6.21 12.05
C THR A 28 5.72 6.79 10.90
N LEU A 29 4.87 7.76 11.18
CA LEU A 29 4.05 8.48 10.20
C LEU A 29 4.29 9.98 10.30
N HIS A 30 4.28 10.67 9.18
CA HIS A 30 4.04 12.09 9.14
C HIS A 30 2.65 12.39 9.69
N PRO A 31 2.50 13.20 10.75
CA PRO A 31 1.20 13.50 11.35
C PRO A 31 0.31 14.31 10.42
N HIS A 32 0.88 15.17 9.57
CA HIS A 32 0.15 15.98 8.61
C HIS A 32 1.03 16.38 7.42
N LEU A 33 0.85 15.73 6.28
CA LEU A 33 1.67 15.92 5.08
C LEU A 33 1.76 17.39 4.60
N PRO A 34 0.68 18.20 4.62
CA PRO A 34 0.79 19.60 4.25
C PRO A 34 1.76 20.40 5.11
N ASP A 35 1.79 20.16 6.42
CA ASP A 35 2.67 20.88 7.34
C ASP A 35 4.12 20.37 7.28
N GLU A 36 4.31 19.06 7.09
CA GLU A 36 5.61 18.41 7.12
C GLU A 36 6.35 18.48 5.78
N LEU A 37 5.63 18.27 4.68
CA LEU A 37 6.19 18.16 3.32
C LEU A 37 5.71 19.26 2.36
N GLY A 38 4.80 20.14 2.79
CA GLY A 38 4.21 21.18 1.94
C GLY A 38 3.35 20.64 0.80
N THR A 39 2.96 19.36 0.84
CA THR A 39 2.22 18.70 -0.25
C THR A 39 0.73 18.61 0.03
N HIS A 40 -0.09 18.92 -0.98
CA HIS A 40 -1.55 18.79 -0.93
C HIS A 40 -2.08 17.75 -1.95
N MET A 41 -1.19 17.03 -2.65
CA MET A 41 -1.61 16.12 -3.72
C MET A 41 -2.39 14.90 -3.22
N HIS A 42 -2.22 14.51 -1.96
CA HIS A 42 -2.81 13.29 -1.39
C HIS A 42 -4.23 13.49 -0.85
N ARG A 43 -4.71 14.73 -0.77
CA ARG A 43 -6.05 15.05 -0.30
C ARG A 43 -6.51 16.41 -0.82
N ALA A 44 -7.69 16.46 -1.41
CA ALA A 44 -8.33 17.70 -1.82
C ALA A 44 -9.30 18.22 -0.76
N GLY A 45 -9.55 19.53 -0.80
CA GLY A 45 -10.51 20.22 0.08
C GLY A 45 -9.93 20.69 1.42
N SER A 46 -10.81 21.17 2.29
CA SER A 46 -10.48 21.64 3.64
C SER A 46 -10.58 20.51 4.67
N PRO A 47 -10.07 20.70 5.90
CA PRO A 47 -10.23 19.71 6.97
C PRO A 47 -11.68 19.31 7.25
N THR A 48 -12.63 20.23 7.03
CA THR A 48 -14.07 20.00 7.25
C THR A 48 -14.81 19.50 6.01
N HIS A 49 -14.23 19.65 4.79
CA HIS A 49 -14.83 19.27 3.51
C HIS A 49 -13.78 18.59 2.62
N SER A 50 -13.16 17.54 3.15
CA SER A 50 -12.15 16.79 2.40
C SER A 50 -12.79 16.00 1.26
N ARG A 51 -12.09 15.93 0.12
CA ARG A 51 -12.50 15.19 -1.08
C ARG A 51 -11.39 14.25 -1.51
N ASP A 52 -11.77 13.25 -2.29
CA ASP A 52 -10.82 12.45 -3.03
C ASP A 52 -10.05 13.34 -4.01
N THR A 53 -8.78 13.03 -4.20
CA THR A 53 -7.93 13.58 -5.25
C THR A 53 -7.34 12.45 -6.07
N THR A 54 -6.62 12.79 -7.12
CA THR A 54 -5.87 11.81 -7.92
C THR A 54 -4.44 12.26 -8.10
N HIS A 55 -3.51 11.33 -8.05
CA HIS A 55 -2.10 11.57 -8.39
C HIS A 55 -1.50 10.31 -9.03
N SER A 56 -0.33 10.46 -9.66
CA SER A 56 0.41 9.32 -10.17
C SER A 56 1.17 8.62 -9.04
N VAL A 57 1.27 7.30 -9.15
CA VAL A 57 2.16 6.46 -8.35
C VAL A 57 2.97 5.60 -9.29
N SER A 58 4.26 5.47 -9.04
CA SER A 58 5.18 4.69 -9.85
C SER A 58 5.88 3.61 -9.04
N THR A 59 6.09 2.43 -9.68
CA THR A 59 6.90 1.36 -9.09
C THR A 59 8.39 1.73 -9.11
N ILE A 60 9.08 1.39 -8.04
CA ILE A 60 10.54 1.53 -7.89
C ILE A 60 11.26 0.19 -7.75
N SER A 61 10.52 -0.90 -7.74
CA SER A 61 11.03 -2.27 -7.77
C SER A 61 10.02 -3.18 -8.45
N ASP A 62 10.46 -4.32 -8.97
CA ASP A 62 9.56 -5.34 -9.52
C ASP A 62 8.57 -5.79 -8.47
N GLN A 63 7.30 -5.71 -8.81
CA GLN A 63 6.22 -6.14 -7.94
C GLN A 63 5.03 -6.63 -8.75
N PHE A 64 4.49 -7.79 -8.40
CA PHE A 64 3.31 -8.38 -9.03
C PHE A 64 3.39 -8.54 -10.56
N GLY A 65 4.59 -8.71 -11.12
CA GLY A 65 4.82 -8.77 -12.57
C GLY A 65 4.71 -7.42 -13.28
N MET A 66 4.80 -6.32 -12.52
CA MET A 66 4.94 -4.96 -13.06
C MET A 66 6.41 -4.59 -13.12
N ASP A 67 6.81 -4.01 -14.23
CA ASP A 67 8.17 -3.51 -14.44
C ASP A 67 8.47 -2.26 -13.60
N LEU A 68 9.74 -1.94 -13.46
CA LEU A 68 10.19 -0.65 -12.92
C LEU A 68 9.55 0.51 -13.68
N SER A 69 9.21 1.57 -12.95
CA SER A 69 8.58 2.77 -13.49
C SER A 69 7.19 2.55 -14.10
N THR A 70 6.54 1.40 -13.84
CA THR A 70 5.10 1.26 -14.14
C THR A 70 4.34 2.33 -13.35
N THR A 71 3.58 3.16 -14.06
CA THR A 71 2.86 4.29 -13.47
C THR A 71 1.35 4.11 -13.64
N SER A 72 0.60 4.47 -12.61
CA SER A 72 -0.86 4.55 -12.63
C SER A 72 -1.36 5.83 -11.99
N VAL A 73 -2.47 6.35 -12.47
CA VAL A 73 -3.22 7.39 -11.76
C VAL A 73 -4.16 6.73 -10.78
N VAL A 74 -4.05 7.09 -9.52
CA VAL A 74 -4.78 6.46 -8.42
C VAL A 74 -5.62 7.47 -7.65
N VAL A 75 -6.67 7.01 -6.99
CA VAL A 75 -7.48 7.83 -6.08
C VAL A 75 -6.82 7.85 -4.70
N SER A 76 -6.70 9.05 -4.14
CA SER A 76 -6.05 9.33 -2.87
C SER A 76 -6.96 10.14 -1.95
N HIS A 77 -6.91 9.83 -0.63
CA HIS A 77 -7.65 10.54 0.40
C HIS A 77 -6.97 10.41 1.76
N HIS A 78 -5.73 10.88 1.89
CA HIS A 78 -5.01 10.83 3.15
C HIS A 78 -4.19 12.10 3.38
N HIS A 79 -4.00 12.47 4.64
CA HIS A 79 -3.18 13.58 5.06
C HIS A 79 -2.00 13.14 5.93
N GLN A 80 -1.90 11.84 6.16
CA GLN A 80 -0.79 11.18 6.84
C GLN A 80 -0.15 10.17 5.89
N GLY A 81 1.12 9.89 6.06
CA GLY A 81 1.88 8.92 5.27
C GLY A 81 3.07 8.40 6.06
N ILE A 82 3.78 7.44 5.50
CA ILE A 82 4.97 6.87 6.14
C ILE A 82 6.08 7.94 6.17
N ASP A 83 6.62 8.19 7.38
CA ASP A 83 7.83 8.94 7.62
C ASP A 83 9.03 7.98 7.69
N ALA A 84 9.18 7.22 8.77
CA ALA A 84 10.19 6.18 8.86
C ALA A 84 9.59 4.81 8.52
N LEU A 85 10.17 4.14 7.52
CA LEU A 85 9.77 2.78 7.13
C LEU A 85 10.20 1.78 8.20
N ALA A 86 9.28 0.93 8.62
CA ALA A 86 9.53 -0.10 9.62
C ALA A 86 10.56 -1.14 9.16
N PRO A 87 11.40 -1.68 10.08
CA PRO A 87 12.23 -2.84 9.81
C PRO A 87 11.43 -4.03 9.27
N GLY A 88 11.97 -4.69 8.23
CA GLY A 88 11.31 -5.84 7.59
C GLY A 88 10.20 -5.47 6.60
N LEU A 89 10.03 -4.18 6.31
CA LEU A 89 9.29 -3.70 5.14
C LEU A 89 10.26 -3.21 4.06
N THR A 90 9.80 -3.27 2.82
CA THR A 90 10.48 -2.72 1.63
C THR A 90 9.49 -1.89 0.85
N THR A 91 9.90 -0.68 0.45
CA THR A 91 9.14 0.18 -0.45
C THR A 91 9.19 -0.39 -1.87
N TRP A 92 8.05 -0.41 -2.55
CA TRP A 92 7.96 -0.83 -3.95
C TRP A 92 7.27 0.20 -4.85
N ALA A 93 6.57 1.20 -4.28
CA ALA A 93 5.92 2.27 -5.05
C ALA A 93 6.00 3.60 -4.31
N VAL A 94 6.12 4.69 -5.08
CA VAL A 94 6.22 6.07 -4.56
C VAL A 94 5.39 7.04 -5.39
N ALA A 95 4.97 8.14 -4.76
CA ALA A 95 4.39 9.31 -5.42
C ALA A 95 5.48 10.24 -5.98
N PRO A 96 5.14 11.22 -6.84
CA PRO A 96 6.10 12.16 -7.42
C PRO A 96 6.84 13.03 -6.39
N ASP A 97 6.24 13.29 -5.23
CA ASP A 97 6.86 14.03 -4.12
C ASP A 97 7.76 13.14 -3.24
N GLY A 98 7.92 11.87 -3.59
CA GLY A 98 8.76 10.90 -2.88
C GLY A 98 8.07 10.18 -1.73
N LEU A 99 6.80 10.49 -1.45
CA LEU A 99 6.07 9.81 -0.39
C LEU A 99 5.93 8.31 -0.73
N ILE A 100 6.13 7.48 0.29
CA ILE A 100 5.96 6.01 0.17
C ILE A 100 4.47 5.70 0.00
N GLU A 101 4.15 5.09 -1.13
CA GLU A 101 2.79 4.73 -1.51
C GLU A 101 2.56 3.21 -1.51
N GLY A 102 3.62 2.42 -1.59
CA GLY A 102 3.54 0.97 -1.57
C GLY A 102 4.63 0.32 -0.74
N VAL A 103 4.24 -0.60 0.15
CA VAL A 103 5.17 -1.41 0.97
C VAL A 103 4.84 -2.89 0.89
N ARG A 104 5.83 -3.74 1.12
CA ARG A 104 5.67 -5.19 1.28
C ARG A 104 6.63 -5.72 2.33
N ARG A 105 6.38 -6.94 2.83
CA ARG A 105 7.38 -7.65 3.62
C ARG A 105 8.63 -7.94 2.78
N THR A 106 9.79 -7.72 3.38
CA THR A 106 11.09 -8.06 2.77
C THR A 106 11.22 -9.57 2.59
N ASP A 107 10.81 -10.36 3.59
CA ASP A 107 10.77 -11.82 3.51
C ASP A 107 9.48 -12.29 2.80
N THR A 108 9.54 -12.38 1.48
CA THR A 108 8.44 -12.82 0.63
C THR A 108 8.22 -14.33 0.64
N LEU A 109 9.17 -15.12 1.12
CA LEU A 109 8.99 -16.58 1.28
C LEU A 109 8.10 -16.87 2.48
N LYS A 110 8.32 -16.17 3.58
CA LYS A 110 7.50 -16.28 4.78
C LYS A 110 6.15 -15.60 4.61
N PHE A 111 6.12 -14.45 3.95
CA PHE A 111 4.92 -13.66 3.73
C PHE A 111 4.68 -13.44 2.23
N PRO A 112 4.15 -14.43 1.51
CA PRO A 112 4.02 -14.37 0.05
C PRO A 112 3.10 -13.25 -0.45
N PHE A 113 2.19 -12.76 0.40
CA PHE A 113 1.42 -11.55 0.16
C PHE A 113 1.14 -10.82 1.48
N TYR A 114 2.05 -9.93 1.85
CA TYR A 114 1.86 -8.97 2.92
C TYR A 114 2.21 -7.60 2.34
N THR A 115 1.21 -6.91 1.83
CA THR A 115 1.38 -5.71 1.02
C THR A 115 0.47 -4.60 1.50
N GLY A 116 0.99 -3.39 1.57
CA GLY A 116 0.24 -2.17 1.83
C GLY A 116 0.30 -1.23 0.64
N VAL A 117 -0.80 -0.54 0.37
CA VAL A 117 -0.92 0.56 -0.57
C VAL A 117 -1.55 1.76 0.10
N GLN A 118 -1.04 2.97 -0.17
CA GLN A 118 -1.54 4.18 0.48
C GLN A 118 -2.76 4.75 -0.24
N TRP A 119 -2.83 4.56 -1.56
CA TRP A 119 -3.99 4.95 -2.38
C TRP A 119 -5.19 4.03 -2.13
N HIS A 120 -6.31 4.36 -2.77
CA HIS A 120 -7.57 3.61 -2.73
C HIS A 120 -7.81 2.84 -4.03
N PRO A 121 -7.30 1.61 -4.19
CA PRO A 121 -7.54 0.82 -5.39
C PRO A 121 -9.04 0.52 -5.60
N GLU A 122 -9.82 0.41 -4.52
CA GLU A 122 -11.25 0.16 -4.57
C GLU A 122 -12.08 1.34 -5.09
N ARG A 123 -11.46 2.53 -5.20
CA ARG A 123 -12.08 3.75 -5.76
C ARG A 123 -11.44 4.18 -7.06
N SER A 124 -10.31 3.59 -7.42
CA SER A 124 -9.55 3.95 -8.63
C SER A 124 -10.18 3.32 -9.86
N ALA A 125 -9.97 3.93 -11.03
CA ALA A 125 -10.47 3.39 -12.29
C ALA A 125 -9.80 2.05 -12.61
N ALA A 126 -10.59 1.09 -13.08
CA ALA A 126 -10.09 -0.17 -13.62
C ALA A 126 -9.21 0.05 -14.86
N GLY A 127 -8.35 -0.89 -15.17
CA GLY A 127 -7.39 -0.78 -16.29
C GLY A 127 -6.09 -0.05 -15.92
N GLN A 128 -5.95 0.41 -14.69
CA GLN A 128 -4.69 0.93 -14.18
C GLN A 128 -3.85 -0.21 -13.62
N PRO A 129 -2.60 -0.43 -14.10
CA PRO A 129 -1.79 -1.59 -13.68
C PRO A 129 -1.66 -1.76 -12.16
N LEU A 130 -1.34 -0.67 -11.43
CA LEU A 130 -1.19 -0.69 -9.97
C LEU A 130 -2.50 -1.01 -9.22
N VAL A 131 -3.64 -0.70 -9.82
CA VAL A 131 -4.97 -1.01 -9.27
C VAL A 131 -5.30 -2.48 -9.45
N ASP A 132 -5.24 -2.94 -10.71
CA ASP A 132 -5.70 -4.28 -11.08
C ASP A 132 -4.76 -5.37 -10.55
N GLN A 133 -3.44 -5.18 -10.67
CA GLN A 133 -2.46 -6.21 -10.28
C GLN A 133 -2.41 -6.45 -8.78
N VAL A 134 -2.52 -5.41 -7.95
CA VAL A 134 -2.57 -5.57 -6.50
C VAL A 134 -3.75 -6.44 -6.07
N GLY A 135 -4.94 -6.14 -6.58
CA GLY A 135 -6.17 -6.90 -6.28
C GLY A 135 -6.10 -8.34 -6.77
N LEU A 136 -5.66 -8.56 -8.01
CA LEU A 136 -5.54 -9.90 -8.61
C LEU A 136 -4.56 -10.79 -7.84
N HIS A 137 -3.39 -10.27 -7.47
CA HIS A 137 -2.40 -11.03 -6.71
C HIS A 137 -2.88 -11.35 -5.29
N PHE A 138 -3.53 -10.41 -4.61
CA PHE A 138 -4.15 -10.69 -3.32
C PHE A 138 -5.14 -11.85 -3.40
N LEU A 139 -6.07 -11.80 -4.36
CA LEU A 139 -7.08 -12.85 -4.54
C LEU A 139 -6.45 -14.21 -4.89
N ARG A 140 -5.39 -14.25 -5.71
CA ARG A 140 -4.65 -15.47 -6.02
C ARG A 140 -4.03 -16.08 -4.76
N CYS A 141 -3.32 -15.28 -3.96
CA CYS A 141 -2.69 -15.75 -2.72
C CYS A 141 -3.72 -16.22 -1.69
N ALA A 142 -4.85 -15.50 -1.54
CA ALA A 142 -5.93 -15.89 -0.63
C ALA A 142 -6.57 -17.23 -1.04
N ARG A 143 -6.79 -17.47 -2.34
CA ARG A 143 -7.30 -18.74 -2.86
C ARG A 143 -6.32 -19.89 -2.63
N MET A 144 -5.04 -19.68 -2.87
CA MET A 144 -4.00 -20.70 -2.63
C MET A 144 -3.91 -21.10 -1.16
N GLN A 145 -4.02 -20.15 -0.25
CA GLN A 145 -4.01 -20.45 1.18
C GLN A 145 -5.24 -21.22 1.62
N ARG A 146 -6.43 -20.84 1.12
CA ARG A 146 -7.66 -21.60 1.39
C ARG A 146 -7.55 -23.06 0.94
N GLY A 147 -6.95 -23.32 -0.22
CA GLY A 147 -6.70 -24.68 -0.70
C GLY A 147 -5.80 -25.49 0.24
N LYS A 148 -4.74 -24.88 0.78
CA LYS A 148 -3.84 -25.51 1.75
C LYS A 148 -4.51 -25.83 3.10
N LEU A 149 -5.47 -25.03 3.52
CA LEU A 149 -6.24 -25.26 4.74
C LEU A 149 -7.28 -26.35 4.58
N ALA A 150 -7.87 -26.50 3.39
CA ALA A 150 -8.86 -27.53 3.09
C ALA A 150 -8.25 -28.93 2.87
N SER A 151 -6.93 -29.04 2.65
CA SER A 151 -6.18 -30.30 2.44
C SER A 151 -5.48 -30.82 3.70
N ARG A 152 -5.70 -30.18 4.84
CA ARG A 152 -5.25 -30.61 6.20
C ARG A 152 -6.41 -31.17 7.00
#